data_a113bfdc4d65d5eb86e4025704a21a9c
#
_entry.id   a113bfdc4d65d5eb86e4025704a21a9c
#
_cell.length_a   1.000
_cell.length_b   1.000
_cell.length_c   1.000
_cell.angle_alpha   90.00
_cell.angle_beta   90.00
_cell.angle_gamma   90.00
#
_symmetry.space_group_name_H-M   'P 1'
#
loop_
_entity.id
_entity.type
_entity.pdbx_description
1 polymer ?
#
loop_
_entity_poly.entity_id
_entity_poly.type
_entity_poly.pdbx_seq_one_letter_code
_entity_poly.pdbx_strand_id
1 'polypeptide(L)'
;VTRYPTVLGTTAGIATAVLAVAAHGAAGGGVPTGPVAVLLVAVAAVVGILGAHQPSLSPLVLLAGGQAATHVALTVLVPGHEHLSVSMLGAHVLAVAVCAVLLTAAAHVYAACGTVMRVVLMRGPRVAAPAVLTPTSSTDRLVWGRAPPAISRRGPPLATVVP
;
A
#
# COMPACT_ATOMS: atom_id res chain seq x y z
N VAL A 1 6.17 -4.56 2.04
CA VAL A 1 4.92 -5.30 2.33
C VAL A 1 3.82 -4.26 2.47
N THR A 2 2.91 -4.21 1.51
CA THR A 2 1.79 -3.25 1.47
C THR A 2 0.85 -3.55 2.65
N ARG A 3 0.70 -2.60 3.57
CA ARG A 3 -0.18 -2.74 4.75
C ARG A 3 -1.67 -2.61 4.43
N TYR A 4 -2.02 -2.35 3.15
CA TYR A 4 -3.39 -2.08 2.73
C TYR A 4 -3.71 -2.78 1.39
N PRO A 5 -3.75 -4.11 1.37
CA PRO A 5 -3.97 -4.86 0.13
C PRO A 5 -5.33 -4.57 -0.51
N THR A 6 -6.36 -4.32 0.29
CA THR A 6 -7.69 -3.96 -0.21
C THR A 6 -7.70 -2.61 -0.93
N VAL A 7 -7.00 -1.60 -0.39
CA VAL A 7 -6.91 -0.28 -1.03
C VAL A 7 -6.14 -0.38 -2.35
N LEU A 8 -5.04 -1.12 -2.38
CA LEU A 8 -4.28 -1.34 -3.61
C LEU A 8 -5.12 -2.09 -4.64
N GLY A 9 -5.80 -3.15 -4.23
CA GLY A 9 -6.66 -3.94 -5.11
C GLY A 9 -7.80 -3.11 -5.71
N THR A 10 -8.58 -2.41 -4.88
CA THR A 10 -9.66 -1.55 -5.38
C THR A 10 -9.16 -0.47 -6.31
N THR A 11 -8.05 0.18 -5.99
CA THR A 11 -7.45 1.22 -6.85
C THR A 11 -6.99 0.63 -8.17
N ALA A 12 -6.36 -0.54 -8.17
CA ALA A 12 -5.93 -1.21 -9.40
C ALA A 12 -7.13 -1.62 -10.28
N GLY A 13 -8.20 -2.14 -9.68
CA GLY A 13 -9.43 -2.47 -10.41
C GLY A 13 -10.07 -1.26 -11.05
N ILE A 14 -10.27 -0.18 -10.30
CA ILE A 14 -10.82 1.08 -10.83
C ILE A 14 -9.93 1.65 -11.93
N ALA A 15 -8.62 1.69 -11.71
CA ALA A 15 -7.66 2.16 -12.70
C ALA A 15 -7.72 1.33 -13.99
N THR A 16 -7.86 0.01 -13.90
CA THR A 16 -8.02 -0.86 -15.06
C THR A 16 -9.23 -0.46 -15.92
N ALA A 17 -10.40 -0.27 -15.31
CA ALA A 17 -11.61 0.12 -16.04
C ALA A 17 -11.47 1.52 -16.68
N VAL A 18 -11.02 2.50 -15.90
CA VAL A 18 -10.85 3.88 -16.37
C VAL A 18 -9.84 3.97 -17.52
N LEU A 19 -8.70 3.28 -17.38
CA LEU A 19 -7.68 3.26 -18.41
C LEU A 19 -8.14 2.55 -19.68
N ALA A 20 -8.88 1.46 -19.56
CA ALA A 20 -9.42 0.75 -20.71
C ALA A 20 -10.34 1.67 -21.52
N VAL A 21 -11.24 2.40 -20.86
CA VAL A 21 -12.15 3.37 -21.52
C VAL A 21 -11.37 4.53 -22.11
N ALA A 22 -10.43 5.10 -21.36
CA ALA A 22 -9.63 6.25 -21.81
C ALA A 22 -8.73 5.91 -23.00
N ALA A 23 -8.02 4.78 -22.94
CA ALA A 23 -7.13 4.35 -24.02
C ALA A 23 -7.93 4.02 -25.30
N HIS A 24 -9.08 3.36 -25.12
CA HIS A 24 -9.98 3.03 -26.21
C HIS A 24 -10.55 4.30 -26.87
N GLY A 25 -11.01 5.26 -26.07
CA GLY A 25 -11.49 6.55 -26.56
C GLY A 25 -10.40 7.36 -27.25
N ALA A 26 -9.17 7.40 -26.69
CA ALA A 26 -8.04 8.10 -27.29
C ALA A 26 -7.59 7.50 -28.63
N ALA A 27 -7.82 6.20 -28.83
CA ALA A 27 -7.54 5.52 -30.09
C ALA A 27 -8.69 5.59 -31.10
N GLY A 28 -9.72 6.40 -30.85
CA GLY A 28 -10.88 6.57 -31.73
C GLY A 28 -12.00 5.55 -31.54
N GLY A 29 -11.92 4.72 -30.49
CA GLY A 29 -12.99 3.80 -30.09
C GLY A 29 -14.13 4.55 -29.39
N GLY A 30 -15.35 4.03 -29.52
CA GLY A 30 -16.52 4.56 -28.82
C GLY A 30 -16.49 4.27 -27.31
N VAL A 31 -17.37 4.93 -26.57
CA VAL A 31 -17.58 4.61 -25.15
C VAL A 31 -18.29 3.26 -25.04
N PRO A 32 -17.75 2.31 -24.27
CA PRO A 32 -18.38 1.00 -24.11
C PRO A 32 -19.72 1.12 -23.38
N THR A 33 -20.76 0.54 -23.94
CA THR A 33 -22.12 0.56 -23.41
C THR A 33 -22.70 -0.84 -23.30
N GLY A 34 -23.78 -1.00 -22.54
CA GLY A 34 -24.50 -2.27 -22.43
C GLY A 34 -23.62 -3.42 -21.91
N PRO A 35 -23.67 -4.60 -22.56
CA PRO A 35 -22.93 -5.79 -22.12
C PRO A 35 -21.42 -5.59 -22.02
N VAL A 36 -20.86 -4.73 -22.87
CA VAL A 36 -19.42 -4.45 -22.89
C VAL A 36 -19.00 -3.69 -21.62
N ALA A 37 -19.81 -2.73 -21.18
CA ALA A 37 -19.55 -2.02 -19.93
C ALA A 37 -19.60 -2.98 -18.72
N VAL A 38 -20.56 -3.90 -18.70
CA VAL A 38 -20.66 -4.93 -17.65
C VAL A 38 -19.41 -5.82 -17.63
N LEU A 39 -18.93 -6.23 -18.79
CA LEU A 39 -17.70 -7.02 -18.89
C LEU A 39 -16.47 -6.27 -18.37
N LEU A 40 -16.33 -4.99 -18.71
CA LEU A 40 -15.25 -4.15 -18.18
C LEU A 40 -15.28 -4.07 -16.66
N VAL A 41 -16.48 -3.90 -16.08
CA VAL A 41 -16.65 -3.90 -14.62
C VAL A 41 -16.28 -5.26 -14.04
N ALA A 42 -16.65 -6.36 -14.68
CA ALA A 42 -16.28 -7.70 -14.22
C ALA A 42 -14.74 -7.90 -14.23
N VAL A 43 -14.07 -7.52 -15.32
CA VAL A 43 -12.60 -7.59 -15.41
C VAL A 43 -11.97 -6.71 -14.32
N ALA A 44 -12.45 -5.49 -14.12
CA ALA A 44 -11.96 -4.59 -13.08
C ALA A 44 -12.15 -5.18 -11.67
N ALA A 45 -13.28 -5.83 -11.41
CA ALA A 45 -13.55 -6.52 -10.15
C ALA A 45 -12.55 -7.66 -9.92
N VAL A 46 -12.31 -8.49 -10.94
CA VAL A 46 -11.31 -9.58 -10.86
C VAL A 46 -9.91 -9.03 -10.58
N VAL A 47 -9.48 -7.98 -11.28
CA VAL A 47 -8.19 -7.33 -11.03
C VAL A 47 -8.12 -6.79 -9.61
N GLY A 48 -9.19 -6.17 -9.14
CA GLY A 48 -9.30 -5.65 -7.77
C GLY A 48 -9.18 -6.75 -6.71
N ILE A 49 -9.87 -7.86 -6.91
CA ILE A 49 -9.82 -9.04 -6.02
C ILE A 49 -8.42 -9.64 -6.02
N LEU A 50 -7.82 -9.85 -7.20
CA LEU A 50 -6.46 -10.36 -7.32
C LEU A 50 -5.45 -9.46 -6.61
N GLY A 51 -5.54 -8.14 -6.81
CA GLY A 51 -4.67 -7.18 -6.12
C GLY A 51 -4.82 -7.17 -4.61
N ALA A 52 -6.03 -7.43 -4.11
CA ALA A 52 -6.29 -7.52 -2.67
C ALA A 52 -5.77 -8.84 -2.07
N HIS A 53 -5.87 -9.95 -2.79
CA HIS A 53 -5.49 -11.26 -2.29
C HIS A 53 -4.05 -11.67 -2.60
N GLN A 54 -3.42 -11.04 -3.59
CA GLN A 54 -2.06 -11.32 -4.04
C GLN A 54 -1.13 -10.12 -3.85
N PRO A 55 -0.75 -9.78 -2.60
CA PRO A 55 0.05 -8.59 -2.32
C PRO A 55 1.48 -8.65 -2.88
N SER A 56 1.90 -9.80 -3.39
CA SER A 56 3.18 -10.00 -4.08
C SER A 56 3.17 -9.54 -5.54
N LEU A 57 1.98 -9.39 -6.15
CA LEU A 57 1.87 -8.89 -7.51
C LEU A 57 2.19 -7.40 -7.57
N SER A 58 3.03 -7.01 -8.53
CA SER A 58 3.31 -5.60 -8.73
C SER A 58 2.11 -4.89 -9.38
N PRO A 59 1.91 -3.59 -9.12
CA PRO A 59 0.87 -2.80 -9.78
C PRO A 59 0.96 -2.86 -11.31
N LEU A 60 2.18 -2.92 -11.84
CA LEU A 60 2.41 -3.05 -13.28
C LEU A 60 1.82 -4.34 -13.84
N VAL A 61 2.05 -5.48 -13.17
CA VAL A 61 1.53 -6.80 -13.60
C VAL A 61 0.01 -6.81 -13.53
N LEU A 62 -0.58 -6.26 -12.47
CA LEU A 62 -2.04 -6.18 -12.31
C LEU A 62 -2.69 -5.33 -13.41
N LEU A 63 -2.13 -4.14 -13.68
CA LEU A 63 -2.66 -3.25 -14.71
C LEU A 63 -2.45 -3.80 -16.11
N ALA A 64 -1.27 -4.33 -16.42
CA ALA A 64 -0.99 -4.91 -17.73
C ALA A 64 -1.87 -6.14 -18.00
N GLY A 65 -2.01 -7.01 -17.02
CA GLY A 65 -2.90 -8.17 -17.11
C GLY A 65 -4.37 -7.77 -17.27
N GLY A 66 -4.82 -6.76 -16.52
CA GLY A 66 -6.18 -6.21 -16.65
C GLY A 66 -6.43 -5.58 -18.03
N GLN A 67 -5.48 -4.83 -18.56
CA GLN A 67 -5.60 -4.25 -19.91
C GLN A 67 -5.60 -5.32 -21.00
N ALA A 68 -4.73 -6.33 -20.89
CA ALA A 68 -4.70 -7.44 -21.83
C ALA A 68 -6.02 -8.23 -21.80
N ALA A 69 -6.53 -8.56 -20.59
CA ALA A 69 -7.81 -9.26 -20.44
C ALA A 69 -8.98 -8.46 -21.02
N THR A 70 -9.02 -7.15 -20.78
CA THR A 70 -10.04 -6.25 -21.35
C THR A 70 -9.94 -6.23 -22.86
N HIS A 71 -8.75 -6.13 -23.39
CA HIS A 71 -8.54 -6.07 -24.85
C HIS A 71 -8.97 -7.35 -25.55
N VAL A 72 -8.57 -8.52 -24.99
CA VAL A 72 -9.01 -9.83 -25.50
C VAL A 72 -10.54 -9.97 -25.41
N ALA A 73 -11.14 -9.57 -24.30
CA ALA A 73 -12.57 -9.65 -24.14
C ALA A 73 -13.34 -8.78 -25.15
N LEU A 74 -12.86 -7.59 -25.43
CA LEU A 74 -13.43 -6.68 -26.44
C LEU A 74 -13.28 -7.23 -27.85
N THR A 75 -12.11 -7.74 -28.21
CA THR A 75 -11.86 -8.30 -29.55
C THR A 75 -12.68 -9.55 -29.86
N VAL A 76 -12.91 -10.39 -28.83
CA VAL A 76 -13.67 -11.65 -28.99
C VAL A 76 -15.18 -11.40 -29.02
N LEU A 77 -15.69 -10.46 -28.20
CA LEU A 77 -17.12 -10.29 -27.96
C LEU A 77 -17.77 -9.16 -28.76
N VAL A 78 -16.98 -8.26 -29.36
CA VAL A 78 -17.51 -7.16 -30.16
C VAL A 78 -17.10 -7.33 -31.60
N PRO A 79 -18.04 -7.75 -32.49
CA PRO A 79 -17.76 -7.87 -33.93
C PRO A 79 -17.30 -6.53 -34.51
N GLY A 80 -16.29 -6.56 -35.37
CA GLY A 80 -15.73 -5.34 -35.99
C GLY A 80 -14.66 -4.61 -35.18
N HIS A 81 -14.26 -5.15 -34.03
CA HIS A 81 -13.17 -4.63 -33.20
C HIS A 81 -11.79 -5.15 -33.65
N GLU A 82 -11.54 -5.14 -34.95
CA GLU A 82 -10.32 -5.74 -35.53
C GLU A 82 -9.07 -4.89 -35.40
N HIS A 83 -8.90 -4.12 -34.30
CA HIS A 83 -7.87 -3.10 -34.35
C HIS A 83 -6.84 -3.18 -33.26
N LEU A 84 -5.91 -4.13 -33.41
CA LEU A 84 -4.55 -3.97 -32.90
C LEU A 84 -3.81 -2.94 -33.76
N SER A 85 -4.22 -1.67 -33.71
CA SER A 85 -3.43 -0.61 -34.31
C SER A 85 -2.26 -0.27 -33.41
N VAL A 86 -1.16 0.18 -33.99
CA VAL A 86 0.03 0.62 -33.24
C VAL A 86 -0.34 1.75 -32.29
N SER A 87 -1.26 2.63 -32.67
CA SER A 87 -1.77 3.72 -31.84
C SER A 87 -2.55 3.19 -30.63
N MET A 88 -3.40 2.18 -30.82
CA MET A 88 -4.15 1.55 -29.75
C MET A 88 -3.19 0.87 -28.75
N LEU A 89 -2.26 0.07 -29.24
CA LEU A 89 -1.26 -0.58 -28.39
C LEU A 89 -0.42 0.46 -27.64
N GLY A 90 0.03 1.50 -28.32
CA GLY A 90 0.81 2.59 -27.72
C GLY A 90 0.04 3.32 -26.62
N ALA A 91 -1.24 3.62 -26.83
CA ALA A 91 -2.10 4.25 -25.82
C ALA A 91 -2.25 3.37 -24.56
N HIS A 92 -2.48 2.06 -24.72
CA HIS A 92 -2.59 1.14 -23.59
C HIS A 92 -1.26 1.00 -22.84
N VAL A 93 -0.14 0.84 -23.54
CA VAL A 93 1.19 0.74 -22.90
C VAL A 93 1.52 2.01 -22.11
N LEU A 94 1.31 3.18 -22.73
CA LEU A 94 1.54 4.46 -22.06
C LEU A 94 0.64 4.62 -20.82
N ALA A 95 -0.64 4.33 -20.96
CA ALA A 95 -1.60 4.42 -19.86
C ALA A 95 -1.22 3.50 -18.70
N VAL A 96 -0.86 2.24 -18.97
CA VAL A 96 -0.39 1.28 -17.96
C VAL A 96 0.87 1.79 -17.27
N ALA A 97 1.87 2.26 -18.03
CA ALA A 97 3.12 2.74 -17.47
C ALA A 97 2.90 3.95 -16.54
N VAL A 98 2.15 4.94 -16.99
CA VAL A 98 1.84 6.14 -16.19
C VAL A 98 1.09 5.77 -14.91
N CYS A 99 0.04 4.94 -15.00
CA CYS A 99 -0.70 4.53 -13.82
C CYS A 99 0.11 3.65 -12.87
N ALA A 100 0.95 2.75 -13.37
CA ALA A 100 1.82 1.96 -12.51
C ALA A 100 2.78 2.84 -11.70
N VAL A 101 3.35 3.88 -12.34
CA VAL A 101 4.19 4.88 -11.66
C VAL A 101 3.38 5.64 -10.62
N LEU A 102 2.20 6.15 -10.97
CA LEU A 102 1.35 6.91 -10.05
C LEU A 102 0.88 6.07 -8.86
N LEU A 103 0.45 4.83 -9.08
CA LEU A 103 0.07 3.92 -8.00
C LEU A 103 1.24 3.61 -7.07
N THR A 104 2.43 3.42 -7.63
CA THR A 104 3.64 3.16 -6.84
C THR A 104 4.01 4.39 -6.03
N ALA A 105 4.00 5.58 -6.64
CA ALA A 105 4.25 6.84 -5.94
C ALA A 105 3.23 7.10 -4.83
N ALA A 106 1.94 6.89 -5.11
CA ALA A 106 0.87 7.02 -4.12
C ALA A 106 1.06 6.06 -2.93
N ALA A 107 1.45 4.82 -3.19
CA ALA A 107 1.74 3.84 -2.14
C ALA A 107 2.93 4.29 -1.26
N HIS A 108 3.97 4.86 -1.84
CA HIS A 108 5.10 5.41 -1.09
C HIS A 108 4.71 6.62 -0.24
N VAL A 109 3.96 7.57 -0.81
CA VAL A 109 3.45 8.75 -0.07
C VAL A 109 2.57 8.29 1.10
N TYR A 110 1.66 7.36 0.87
CA TYR A 110 0.79 6.83 1.90
C TYR A 110 1.57 6.15 3.04
N ALA A 111 2.59 5.36 2.70
CA ALA A 111 3.47 4.73 3.68
C ALA A 111 4.27 5.76 4.49
N ALA A 112 4.78 6.81 3.84
CA ALA A 112 5.48 7.90 4.49
C ALA A 112 4.57 8.67 5.46
N CYS A 113 3.36 9.06 5.01
CA CYS A 113 2.36 9.73 5.85
C CYS A 113 1.98 8.87 7.06
N GLY A 114 1.76 7.56 6.86
CA GLY A 114 1.48 6.62 7.96
C GLY A 114 2.61 6.52 8.97
N THR A 115 3.85 6.64 8.52
CA THR A 115 5.03 6.65 9.41
C THR A 115 5.10 7.94 10.22
N VAL A 116 4.93 9.09 9.56
CA VAL A 116 4.91 10.40 10.21
C VAL A 116 3.79 10.47 11.26
N MET A 117 2.57 10.08 10.89
CA MET A 117 1.42 10.06 11.79
C MET A 117 1.69 9.21 13.03
N ARG A 118 2.29 8.03 12.85
CA ARG A 118 2.65 7.15 13.96
C ARG A 118 3.68 7.78 14.88
N VAL A 119 4.73 8.40 14.31
CA VAL A 119 5.75 9.09 15.08
C VAL A 119 5.15 10.24 15.87
N VAL A 120 4.27 11.05 15.26
CA VAL A 120 3.59 12.17 15.91
C VAL A 120 2.69 11.68 17.04
N LEU A 121 1.87 10.66 16.79
CA LEU A 121 0.95 10.11 17.80
C LEU A 121 1.69 9.42 18.94
N MET A 122 2.80 8.72 18.66
CA MET A 122 3.58 8.06 19.70
C MET A 122 4.49 9.03 20.47
N ARG A 123 4.83 10.18 19.88
CA ARG A 123 5.52 11.28 20.54
C ARG A 123 4.56 12.29 21.16
N GLY A 124 3.32 11.91 21.46
CA GLY A 124 2.42 12.71 22.25
C GLY A 124 3.18 13.35 23.43
N PRO A 125 2.83 14.57 23.88
CA PRO A 125 3.57 15.26 24.90
C PRO A 125 3.77 14.29 26.06
N ARG A 126 5.03 13.93 26.33
CA ARG A 126 5.38 13.32 27.62
C ARG A 126 4.97 14.38 28.63
N VAL A 127 3.76 14.28 29.14
CA VAL A 127 3.40 14.99 30.38
C VAL A 127 4.46 14.50 31.35
N ALA A 128 5.45 15.33 31.61
CA ALA A 128 6.42 15.07 32.66
C ALA A 128 5.54 14.77 33.89
N ALA A 129 5.59 13.54 34.35
CA ALA A 129 4.91 13.20 35.58
C ALA A 129 5.33 14.29 36.59
N PRO A 130 4.39 14.97 37.26
CA PRO A 130 4.76 15.97 38.23
C PRO A 130 5.76 15.32 39.15
N ALA A 131 6.94 15.92 39.28
CA ALA A 131 7.94 15.45 40.22
C ALA A 131 7.21 15.42 41.55
N VAL A 132 6.85 14.22 42.02
CA VAL A 132 6.38 14.03 43.36
C VAL A 132 7.55 14.44 44.23
N LEU A 133 7.49 15.69 44.70
CA LEU A 133 8.38 16.14 45.76
C LEU A 133 8.04 15.25 46.97
N THR A 134 8.72 14.13 47.08
CA THR A 134 8.73 13.38 48.31
C THR A 134 9.26 14.30 49.35
N PRO A 135 8.46 14.66 50.37
CA PRO A 135 9.00 15.46 51.47
C PRO A 135 10.11 14.66 52.10
N THR A 136 11.32 15.15 51.97
CA THR A 136 12.46 14.67 52.73
C THR A 136 12.17 14.96 54.19
N SER A 137 11.48 14.07 54.86
CA SER A 137 11.47 14.05 56.32
C SER A 137 12.88 13.65 56.76
N SER A 138 13.69 14.65 56.97
CA SER A 138 14.95 14.54 57.66
C SER A 138 14.66 14.20 59.11
N THR A 139 14.30 12.95 59.41
CA THR A 139 14.42 12.37 60.72
C THR A 139 15.73 11.62 60.73
N ASP A 140 16.71 12.35 61.15
CA ASP A 140 18.03 11.89 61.56
C ASP A 140 17.88 10.70 62.49
N ARG A 141 18.08 9.48 61.98
CA ARG A 141 18.36 8.29 62.76
C ARG A 141 19.63 7.69 62.23
N LEU A 142 20.73 8.08 62.87
CA LEU A 142 21.96 7.32 62.87
C LEU A 142 21.68 5.86 63.27
N VAL A 143 21.46 5.00 62.27
CA VAL A 143 21.54 3.57 62.44
C VAL A 143 22.77 3.10 61.66
N TRP A 144 23.80 2.84 62.39
CA TRP A 144 24.94 2.05 61.98
C TRP A 144 24.47 0.68 61.52
N GLY A 145 24.64 0.32 60.27
CA GLY A 145 24.44 -1.05 59.88
C GLY A 145 24.15 -1.25 58.42
N ARG A 146 25.12 -1.75 57.70
CA ARG A 146 25.07 -2.45 56.41
C ARG A 146 24.57 -1.66 55.19
N ALA A 147 25.52 -1.26 54.40
CA ALA A 147 25.26 -0.88 53.02
C ALA A 147 24.54 -2.03 52.28
N PRO A 148 23.39 -1.77 51.59
CA PRO A 148 22.78 -2.78 50.76
C PRO A 148 23.71 -3.08 49.58
N PRO A 149 23.77 -4.33 49.11
CA PRO A 149 24.58 -4.69 47.96
C PRO A 149 24.11 -3.89 46.74
N ALA A 150 25.05 -3.24 46.08
CA ALA A 150 24.77 -2.52 44.84
C ALA A 150 24.16 -3.49 43.82
N ILE A 151 22.89 -3.28 43.51
CA ILE A 151 22.21 -4.00 42.41
C ILE A 151 22.83 -3.49 41.13
N SER A 152 23.79 -4.24 40.58
CA SER A 152 24.34 -3.96 39.28
C SER A 152 23.28 -4.30 38.25
N ARG A 153 22.79 -3.30 37.51
CA ARG A 153 21.96 -3.51 36.31
C ARG A 153 22.87 -4.00 35.17
N ARG A 154 23.37 -5.22 35.29
CA ARG A 154 23.96 -5.89 34.15
C ARG A 154 22.82 -6.50 33.37
N GLY A 155 22.71 -6.09 32.08
CA GLY A 155 21.81 -6.72 31.13
C GLY A 155 22.10 -8.21 30.97
N PRO A 156 21.20 -8.97 30.37
CA PRO A 156 21.38 -10.40 30.15
C PRO A 156 22.69 -10.66 29.41
N PRO A 157 23.42 -11.73 29.79
CA PRO A 157 24.66 -12.10 29.09
C PRO A 157 24.34 -12.43 27.64
N LEU A 158 25.10 -11.86 26.72
CA LEU A 158 25.06 -12.26 25.31
C LEU A 158 25.48 -13.73 25.21
N ALA A 159 24.55 -14.58 24.77
CA ALA A 159 24.88 -15.96 24.45
C ALA A 159 25.88 -15.99 23.30
N THR A 160 27.12 -16.30 23.59
CA THR A 160 28.14 -16.64 22.57
C THR A 160 27.75 -17.97 21.96
N VAL A 161 27.28 -17.93 20.71
CA VAL A 161 27.17 -19.13 19.88
C VAL A 161 28.60 -19.49 19.48
N VAL A 162 29.09 -20.59 20.03
CA VAL A 162 30.35 -21.22 19.59
C VAL A 162 30.03 -22.12 18.39
N PRO A 163 30.85 -22.14 17.32
CA PRO A 163 30.59 -22.87 16.10
C PRO A 163 30.61 -24.40 16.27
#